data_ff4aa8539766c6824058755c26b51238
#
_entry.id   ff4aa8539766c6824058755c26b51238
#
_cell.length_a   1.000
_cell.length_b   1.000
_cell.length_c   1.000
_cell.angle_alpha   90.00
_cell.angle_beta   90.00
_cell.angle_gamma   90.00
#
_symmetry.space_group_name_H-M   'P 1'
#
loop_
_entity.id
_entity.type
_entity.pdbx_description
1 polymer ?
#
loop_
_entity_poly.entity_id
_entity_poly.type
_entity_poly.pdbx_seq_one_letter_code
_entity_poly.pdbx_strand_id
1 'polypeptide(L)'
;SAVARGLTDFGVLLFNRQARSRQWEVAVVSTYSNHFVLVGLGHLGFGVVRYLHALDLEVVAIELDPEAELLESVKSMGVSCLVGDGQRQETLQEAGIERARAIILCTQNDTANLKMALKARGVNPGLRVVSRIFDQDFAQSLQQQFGFVAMSATGMASPAFAAAAAGVDVTRPITVEGESLSLAHFTVAPQAALEGISVGDVEQIYDVSVVRWRRDAQADFHPPFDLRFQAGDVVFILGNPERINEIVHANRAGEK
;
A
#
# COMPACT_ATOMS: atom_id res chain seq x y z
N SER A 1 41.67 33.27 11.75
CA SER A 1 40.78 34.18 11.04
C SER A 1 39.36 34.06 11.61
N ALA A 2 38.65 35.17 11.74
CA ALA A 2 37.30 35.24 12.32
C ALA A 2 36.26 34.36 11.59
N VAL A 3 36.44 34.17 10.28
CA VAL A 3 35.55 33.33 9.44
C VAL A 3 35.62 31.84 9.81
N ALA A 4 36.80 31.31 10.13
CA ALA A 4 36.97 29.91 10.53
C ALA A 4 36.34 29.60 11.90
N ARG A 5 36.38 30.58 12.84
CA ARG A 5 35.68 30.46 14.12
C ARG A 5 34.17 30.55 13.97
N GLY A 6 33.65 31.44 13.13
CA GLY A 6 32.20 31.52 12.87
C GLY A 6 31.62 30.27 12.25
N LEU A 7 32.35 29.57 11.38
CA LEU A 7 31.92 28.32 10.78
C LEU A 7 31.93 27.16 11.80
N THR A 8 32.93 27.12 12.70
CA THR A 8 32.96 26.11 13.78
C THR A 8 31.86 26.35 14.82
N ASP A 9 31.63 27.60 15.22
CA ASP A 9 30.58 27.94 16.20
C ASP A 9 29.19 27.71 15.63
N PHE A 10 28.96 28.01 14.35
CA PHE A 10 27.71 27.72 13.65
C PHE A 10 27.47 26.20 13.51
N GLY A 11 28.50 25.42 13.16
CA GLY A 11 28.43 23.98 13.12
C GLY A 11 28.08 23.36 14.49
N VAL A 12 28.69 23.84 15.57
CA VAL A 12 28.41 23.40 16.95
C VAL A 12 26.98 23.80 17.37
N LEU A 13 26.50 24.99 16.98
CA LEU A 13 25.12 25.39 17.29
C LEU A 13 24.08 24.57 16.53
N LEU A 14 24.32 24.26 15.26
CA LEU A 14 23.46 23.37 14.47
C LEU A 14 23.45 21.95 15.04
N PHE A 15 24.62 21.42 15.36
CA PHE A 15 24.74 20.09 15.95
C PHE A 15 24.03 19.98 17.32
N ASN A 16 24.16 21.00 18.16
CA ASN A 16 23.47 21.06 19.44
C ASN A 16 21.93 21.19 19.26
N ARG A 17 21.46 21.86 18.23
CA ARG A 17 20.01 22.00 17.94
C ARG A 17 19.41 20.69 17.47
N GLN A 18 20.09 19.97 16.58
CA GLN A 18 19.67 18.66 16.11
C GLN A 18 19.72 17.61 17.23
N ALA A 19 20.77 17.61 18.03
CA ALA A 19 20.90 16.71 19.18
C ALA A 19 19.79 16.92 20.23
N ARG A 20 19.45 18.19 20.52
CA ARG A 20 18.32 18.52 21.42
C ARG A 20 16.97 18.12 20.83
N SER A 21 16.77 18.32 19.54
CA SER A 21 15.55 17.90 18.84
C SER A 21 15.36 16.39 18.93
N ARG A 22 16.42 15.62 18.65
CA ARG A 22 16.39 14.14 18.76
C ARG A 22 16.11 13.67 20.18
N GLN A 23 16.76 14.26 21.19
CA GLN A 23 16.51 13.91 22.60
C GLN A 23 15.05 14.16 23.01
N TRP A 24 14.46 15.26 22.53
CA TRP A 24 13.06 15.55 22.75
C TRP A 24 12.15 14.50 22.10
N GLU A 25 12.38 14.17 20.84
CA GLU A 25 11.61 13.14 20.12
C GLU A 25 11.71 11.78 20.82
N VAL A 26 12.91 11.36 21.24
CA VAL A 26 13.11 10.11 22.00
C VAL A 26 12.35 10.14 23.32
N ALA A 27 12.34 11.28 24.02
CA ALA A 27 11.58 11.43 25.26
C ALA A 27 10.06 11.30 25.03
N VAL A 28 9.53 11.90 23.95
CA VAL A 28 8.12 11.75 23.57
C VAL A 28 7.83 10.29 23.21
N VAL A 29 8.63 9.70 22.35
CA VAL A 29 8.48 8.29 21.92
C VAL A 29 8.56 7.32 23.11
N SER A 30 9.31 7.66 24.16
CA SER A 30 9.41 6.82 25.36
C SER A 30 8.07 6.61 26.09
N THR A 31 7.09 7.50 25.87
CA THR A 31 5.74 7.39 26.41
C THR A 31 4.81 6.52 25.59
N TYR A 32 5.18 6.20 24.34
CA TYR A 32 4.34 5.41 23.43
C TYR A 32 4.42 3.91 23.72
N SER A 33 3.29 3.24 23.58
CA SER A 33 3.16 1.79 23.64
C SER A 33 2.11 1.32 22.65
N ASN A 34 2.28 0.14 22.08
CA ASN A 34 1.37 -0.40 21.06
C ASN A 34 1.28 0.49 19.78
N HIS A 35 2.30 1.30 19.55
CA HIS A 35 2.43 2.24 18.45
C HIS A 35 3.00 1.57 17.18
N PHE A 36 3.03 2.31 16.09
CA PHE A 36 3.58 1.89 14.80
C PHE A 36 4.94 2.56 14.57
N VAL A 37 5.95 1.79 14.19
CA VAL A 37 7.25 2.31 13.75
C VAL A 37 7.31 2.23 12.24
N LEU A 38 7.51 3.35 11.55
CA LEU A 38 7.66 3.42 10.10
C LEU A 38 9.08 3.83 9.74
N VAL A 39 9.71 3.15 8.79
CA VAL A 39 11.05 3.45 8.30
C VAL A 39 11.02 3.81 6.82
N GLY A 40 11.48 5.03 6.51
CA GLY A 40 11.56 5.59 5.17
C GLY A 40 10.36 6.48 4.81
N LEU A 41 10.60 7.81 4.79
CA LEU A 41 9.60 8.84 4.49
C LEU A 41 9.59 9.28 3.01
N GLY A 42 9.73 8.33 2.07
CA GLY A 42 9.38 8.57 0.68
C GLY A 42 7.85 8.66 0.49
N HIS A 43 7.38 8.81 -0.74
CA HIS A 43 5.95 8.95 -1.07
C HIS A 43 5.07 7.84 -0.47
N LEU A 44 5.55 6.57 -0.49
CA LEU A 44 4.81 5.46 0.11
C LEU A 44 4.71 5.61 1.63
N GLY A 45 5.86 5.83 2.30
CA GLY A 45 5.90 5.98 3.76
C GLY A 45 5.07 7.16 4.25
N PHE A 46 5.15 8.29 3.58
CA PHE A 46 4.31 9.46 3.86
C PHE A 46 2.82 9.13 3.74
N GLY A 47 2.43 8.44 2.65
CA GLY A 47 1.05 7.98 2.48
C GLY A 47 0.59 7.09 3.64
N VAL A 48 1.42 6.13 4.07
CA VAL A 48 1.12 5.24 5.19
C VAL A 48 0.97 6.02 6.50
N VAL A 49 1.90 6.95 6.79
CA VAL A 49 1.79 7.83 7.99
C VAL A 49 0.47 8.58 8.01
N ARG A 50 0.08 9.19 6.89
CA ARG A 50 -1.18 9.94 6.78
C ARG A 50 -2.39 9.07 7.10
N TYR A 51 -2.43 7.85 6.58
CA TYR A 51 -3.55 6.94 6.83
C TYR A 51 -3.61 6.47 8.28
N LEU A 52 -2.46 6.13 8.89
CA LEU A 52 -2.41 5.73 10.30
C LEU A 52 -2.79 6.89 11.22
N HIS A 53 -2.28 8.09 10.94
CA HIS A 53 -2.61 9.31 11.68
C HIS A 53 -4.11 9.66 11.57
N ALA A 54 -4.71 9.52 10.39
CA ALA A 54 -6.15 9.73 10.19
C ALA A 54 -7.04 8.72 10.96
N LEU A 55 -6.45 7.60 11.42
CA LEU A 55 -7.10 6.61 12.28
C LEU A 55 -6.78 6.83 13.78
N ASP A 56 -6.20 7.98 14.14
CA ASP A 56 -5.76 8.32 15.50
C ASP A 56 -4.77 7.29 16.10
N LEU A 57 -3.92 6.69 15.25
CA LEU A 57 -2.91 5.73 15.67
C LEU A 57 -1.57 6.42 15.88
N GLU A 58 -0.88 6.11 16.98
CA GLU A 58 0.43 6.63 17.29
C GLU A 58 1.48 6.06 16.33
N VAL A 59 2.23 6.95 15.66
CA VAL A 59 3.26 6.60 14.69
C VAL A 59 4.57 7.27 15.07
N VAL A 60 5.66 6.51 14.99
CA VAL A 60 7.04 7.02 15.04
C VAL A 60 7.66 6.79 13.67
N ALA A 61 8.04 7.85 12.98
CA ALA A 61 8.71 7.79 11.69
C ALA A 61 10.24 7.84 11.87
N ILE A 62 10.96 6.97 11.18
CA ILE A 62 12.43 6.98 11.09
C ILE A 62 12.80 7.35 9.66
N GLU A 63 13.60 8.40 9.50
CA GLU A 63 14.13 8.83 8.20
C GLU A 63 15.65 9.04 8.29
N LEU A 64 16.35 8.52 7.29
CA LEU A 64 17.81 8.59 7.22
C LEU A 64 18.30 10.01 6.88
N ASP A 65 17.62 10.64 5.91
CA ASP A 65 17.99 11.95 5.39
C ASP A 65 17.29 13.05 6.19
N PRO A 66 18.02 13.91 6.90
CA PRO A 66 17.46 15.03 7.64
C PRO A 66 16.82 16.10 6.73
N GLU A 67 17.20 16.14 5.45
CA GLU A 67 16.69 17.08 4.44
C GLU A 67 15.57 16.45 3.57
N ALA A 68 15.06 15.28 3.96
CA ALA A 68 14.00 14.61 3.20
C ALA A 68 12.77 15.52 3.04
N GLU A 69 12.31 15.66 1.81
CA GLU A 69 11.23 16.59 1.39
C GLU A 69 9.96 16.46 2.26
N LEU A 70 9.60 15.23 2.63
CA LEU A 70 8.36 14.93 3.35
C LEU A 70 8.51 14.94 4.88
N LEU A 71 9.73 15.08 5.40
CA LEU A 71 10.00 15.04 6.84
C LEU A 71 9.29 16.17 7.60
N GLU A 72 9.37 17.39 7.11
CA GLU A 72 8.72 18.54 7.75
C GLU A 72 7.19 18.47 7.64
N SER A 73 6.67 17.89 6.56
CA SER A 73 5.24 17.64 6.40
C SER A 73 4.72 16.66 7.46
N VAL A 74 5.47 15.60 7.75
CA VAL A 74 5.10 14.62 8.79
C VAL A 74 5.19 15.23 10.19
N LYS A 75 6.22 16.00 10.48
CA LYS A 75 6.34 16.72 11.77
C LYS A 75 5.22 17.73 11.99
N SER A 76 4.80 18.44 10.94
CA SER A 76 3.70 19.40 11.03
C SER A 76 2.34 18.77 11.36
N MET A 77 2.19 17.46 11.12
CA MET A 77 1.03 16.66 11.54
C MET A 77 1.09 16.25 13.03
N GLY A 78 2.19 16.57 13.75
CA GLY A 78 2.40 16.16 15.13
C GLY A 78 2.93 14.73 15.29
N VAL A 79 3.39 14.11 14.22
CA VAL A 79 3.97 12.76 14.24
C VAL A 79 5.44 12.84 14.66
N SER A 80 5.85 12.01 15.62
CA SER A 80 7.24 11.93 16.08
C SER A 80 8.16 11.40 14.98
N CYS A 81 9.26 12.14 14.71
CA CYS A 81 10.20 11.82 13.64
C CYS A 81 11.62 11.69 14.19
N LEU A 82 12.22 10.53 14.07
CA LEU A 82 13.62 10.26 14.41
C LEU A 82 14.47 10.29 13.14
N VAL A 83 15.40 11.23 13.07
CA VAL A 83 16.39 11.25 11.98
C VAL A 83 17.52 10.28 12.33
N GLY A 84 17.70 9.24 11.51
CA GLY A 84 18.71 8.22 11.74
C GLY A 84 18.59 7.00 10.85
N ASP A 85 19.61 6.15 10.89
CA ASP A 85 19.64 4.91 10.13
C ASP A 85 18.82 3.82 10.85
N GLY A 86 17.70 3.43 10.26
CA GLY A 86 16.84 2.36 10.76
C GLY A 86 17.48 0.97 10.78
N GLN A 87 18.62 0.78 10.10
CA GLN A 87 19.40 -0.45 10.19
C GLN A 87 20.20 -0.56 11.50
N ARG A 88 20.35 0.54 12.25
CA ARG A 88 21.04 0.54 13.56
C ARG A 88 20.07 0.13 14.65
N GLN A 89 20.55 -0.74 15.52
CA GLN A 89 19.72 -1.24 16.62
C GLN A 89 19.34 -0.13 17.60
N GLU A 90 20.26 0.81 17.84
CA GLU A 90 20.02 1.96 18.72
C GLU A 90 18.84 2.81 18.20
N THR A 91 18.77 3.06 16.89
CA THR A 91 17.67 3.83 16.29
C THR A 91 16.31 3.12 16.44
N LEU A 92 16.28 1.79 16.28
CA LEU A 92 15.06 1.01 16.50
C LEU A 92 14.64 1.02 17.98
N GLN A 93 15.60 0.96 18.90
CA GLN A 93 15.33 1.05 20.34
C GLN A 93 14.81 2.45 20.73
N GLU A 94 15.41 3.51 20.21
CA GLU A 94 14.92 4.88 20.40
C GLU A 94 13.48 5.05 19.87
N ALA A 95 13.13 4.33 18.80
CA ALA A 95 11.77 4.27 18.27
C ALA A 95 10.82 3.37 19.10
N GLY A 96 11.28 2.77 20.19
CA GLY A 96 10.49 1.94 21.09
C GLY A 96 10.05 0.61 20.48
N ILE A 97 10.89 -0.02 19.65
CA ILE A 97 10.53 -1.25 18.94
C ILE A 97 10.11 -2.39 19.85
N GLU A 98 10.63 -2.46 21.10
CA GLU A 98 10.32 -3.48 22.09
C GLU A 98 8.83 -3.50 22.47
N ARG A 99 8.19 -2.33 22.43
CA ARG A 99 6.79 -2.13 22.83
C ARG A 99 5.90 -1.69 21.67
N ALA A 100 6.45 -1.67 20.43
CA ALA A 100 5.70 -1.36 19.23
C ALA A 100 4.76 -2.53 18.86
N ARG A 101 3.62 -2.19 18.25
CA ARG A 101 2.67 -3.14 17.66
C ARG A 101 3.14 -3.66 16.32
N ALA A 102 3.71 -2.80 15.51
CA ALA A 102 4.19 -3.15 14.18
C ALA A 102 5.35 -2.27 13.74
N ILE A 103 6.18 -2.82 12.83
CA ILE A 103 7.12 -2.05 12.03
C ILE A 103 6.70 -2.09 10.56
N ILE A 104 6.77 -0.92 9.89
CA ILE A 104 6.44 -0.76 8.48
C ILE A 104 7.68 -0.23 7.76
N LEU A 105 8.21 -1.03 6.84
CA LEU A 105 9.46 -0.77 6.14
C LEU A 105 9.15 -0.31 4.71
N CYS A 106 9.35 0.97 4.44
CA CYS A 106 8.98 1.64 3.18
C CYS A 106 10.17 2.11 2.36
N THR A 107 11.41 1.71 2.71
CA THR A 107 12.59 2.12 1.94
C THR A 107 12.62 1.47 0.56
N GLN A 108 13.44 2.00 -0.34
CA GLN A 108 13.58 1.46 -1.70
C GLN A 108 14.56 0.27 -1.80
N ASN A 109 15.15 -0.13 -0.69
CA ASN A 109 16.16 -1.19 -0.64
C ASN A 109 15.61 -2.43 0.09
N ASP A 110 15.27 -3.46 -0.68
CA ASP A 110 14.68 -4.71 -0.15
C ASP A 110 15.61 -5.42 0.84
N THR A 111 16.93 -5.40 0.59
CA THR A 111 17.92 -5.98 1.51
C THR A 111 17.97 -5.22 2.84
N ALA A 112 17.91 -3.89 2.80
CA ALA A 112 17.86 -3.07 4.01
C ALA A 112 16.55 -3.32 4.78
N ASN A 113 15.42 -3.39 4.08
CA ASN A 113 14.12 -3.70 4.66
C ASN A 113 14.15 -5.08 5.35
N LEU A 114 14.69 -6.11 4.70
CA LEU A 114 14.81 -7.43 5.30
C LEU A 114 15.71 -7.42 6.55
N LYS A 115 16.87 -6.75 6.49
CA LYS A 115 17.76 -6.64 7.65
C LYS A 115 17.08 -5.96 8.84
N MET A 116 16.35 -4.88 8.60
CA MET A 116 15.60 -4.17 9.65
C MET A 116 14.48 -5.04 10.20
N ALA A 117 13.74 -5.75 9.34
CA ALA A 117 12.70 -6.69 9.75
C ALA A 117 13.21 -7.77 10.71
N LEU A 118 14.31 -8.42 10.35
CA LEU A 118 14.92 -9.47 11.17
C LEU A 118 15.44 -8.93 12.50
N LYS A 119 16.12 -7.77 12.50
CA LYS A 119 16.58 -7.12 13.74
C LYS A 119 15.41 -6.75 14.66
N ALA A 120 14.39 -6.11 14.09
CA ALA A 120 13.21 -5.68 14.86
C ALA A 120 12.47 -6.89 15.47
N ARG A 121 12.29 -7.97 14.72
CA ARG A 121 11.68 -9.21 15.18
C ARG A 121 12.56 -9.92 16.22
N GLY A 122 13.90 -9.81 16.12
CA GLY A 122 14.83 -10.33 17.12
C GLY A 122 14.70 -9.61 18.46
N VAL A 123 14.38 -8.32 18.47
CA VAL A 123 14.16 -7.53 19.69
C VAL A 123 12.73 -7.74 20.23
N ASN A 124 11.72 -7.77 19.36
CA ASN A 124 10.33 -7.97 19.73
C ASN A 124 9.75 -9.15 18.90
N PRO A 125 9.76 -10.38 19.45
CA PRO A 125 9.29 -11.57 18.75
C PRO A 125 7.82 -11.53 18.34
N GLY A 126 6.98 -10.77 19.04
CA GLY A 126 5.56 -10.57 18.74
C GLY A 126 5.28 -9.46 17.72
N LEU A 127 6.30 -8.74 17.28
CA LEU A 127 6.16 -7.58 16.40
C LEU A 127 5.57 -7.98 15.03
N ARG A 128 4.51 -7.31 14.61
CA ARG A 128 4.04 -7.44 13.23
C ARG A 128 4.98 -6.70 12.28
N VAL A 129 5.45 -7.39 11.26
CA VAL A 129 6.34 -6.80 10.25
C VAL A 129 5.58 -6.64 8.94
N VAL A 130 5.52 -5.41 8.44
CA VAL A 130 5.01 -5.06 7.11
C VAL A 130 6.17 -4.48 6.32
N SER A 131 6.49 -5.05 5.18
CA SER A 131 7.65 -4.63 4.38
C SER A 131 7.28 -4.38 2.93
N ARG A 132 7.70 -3.24 2.42
CA ARG A 132 7.77 -3.06 0.97
C ARG A 132 8.88 -3.95 0.43
N ILE A 133 8.56 -4.73 -0.59
CA ILE A 133 9.49 -5.54 -1.36
C ILE A 133 9.20 -5.29 -2.83
N PHE A 134 10.22 -5.04 -3.63
CA PHE A 134 10.05 -4.77 -5.06
C PHE A 134 9.75 -6.06 -5.82
N ASP A 135 10.48 -7.11 -5.52
CA ASP A 135 10.36 -8.42 -6.16
C ASP A 135 9.20 -9.21 -5.53
N GLN A 136 8.23 -9.61 -6.35
CA GLN A 136 7.01 -10.29 -5.89
C GLN A 136 7.28 -11.72 -5.43
N ASP A 137 8.19 -12.45 -6.08
CA ASP A 137 8.53 -13.82 -5.71
C ASP A 137 9.29 -13.83 -4.38
N PHE A 138 10.16 -12.84 -4.19
CA PHE A 138 10.85 -12.63 -2.92
C PHE A 138 9.88 -12.26 -1.80
N ALA A 139 8.88 -11.41 -2.08
CA ALA A 139 7.83 -11.06 -1.11
C ALA A 139 7.06 -12.30 -0.64
N GLN A 140 6.69 -13.19 -1.56
CA GLN A 140 6.00 -14.44 -1.25
C GLN A 140 6.87 -15.37 -0.38
N SER A 141 8.16 -15.49 -0.72
CA SER A 141 9.13 -16.27 0.08
C SER A 141 9.26 -15.75 1.51
N LEU A 142 9.32 -14.43 1.71
CA LEU A 142 9.40 -13.82 3.03
C LEU A 142 8.14 -14.06 3.86
N GLN A 143 6.98 -14.03 3.22
CA GLN A 143 5.70 -14.31 3.88
C GLN A 143 5.64 -15.75 4.36
N GLN A 144 6.07 -16.71 3.52
CA GLN A 144 6.04 -18.14 3.84
C GLN A 144 7.05 -18.51 4.93
N GLN A 145 8.27 -17.96 4.87
CA GLN A 145 9.36 -18.35 5.78
C GLN A 145 9.33 -17.62 7.13
N PHE A 146 8.93 -16.35 7.15
CA PHE A 146 9.02 -15.49 8.34
C PHE A 146 7.67 -14.98 8.84
N GLY A 147 6.59 -15.21 8.12
CA GLY A 147 5.26 -14.65 8.43
C GLY A 147 5.23 -13.12 8.34
N PHE A 148 6.11 -12.50 7.55
CA PHE A 148 6.08 -11.07 7.30
C PHE A 148 4.99 -10.73 6.27
N VAL A 149 4.34 -9.60 6.43
CA VAL A 149 3.46 -9.07 5.39
C VAL A 149 4.33 -8.32 4.39
N ALA A 150 4.81 -9.02 3.36
CA ALA A 150 5.62 -8.44 2.31
C ALA A 150 4.74 -8.04 1.12
N MET A 151 4.86 -6.78 0.66
CA MET A 151 3.99 -6.21 -0.37
C MET A 151 4.81 -5.50 -1.45
N SER A 152 4.54 -5.83 -2.72
CA SER A 152 5.07 -5.09 -3.87
C SER A 152 4.13 -3.96 -4.26
N ALA A 153 4.52 -2.72 -4.00
CA ALA A 153 3.73 -1.56 -4.39
C ALA A 153 3.54 -1.50 -5.92
N THR A 154 4.54 -1.90 -6.68
CA THR A 154 4.48 -2.00 -8.15
C THR A 154 3.54 -3.12 -8.58
N GLY A 155 3.68 -4.32 -8.01
CA GLY A 155 2.79 -5.45 -8.29
C GLY A 155 1.33 -5.15 -8.00
N MET A 156 1.06 -4.37 -6.93
CA MET A 156 -0.29 -3.94 -6.58
C MET A 156 -0.86 -2.88 -7.53
N ALA A 157 -0.03 -1.98 -8.07
CA ALA A 157 -0.48 -0.88 -8.91
C ALA A 157 -0.54 -1.25 -10.41
N SER A 158 0.37 -2.09 -10.90
CA SER A 158 0.51 -2.40 -12.32
C SER A 158 -0.78 -2.89 -12.99
N PRO A 159 -1.57 -3.79 -12.40
CA PRO A 159 -2.82 -4.23 -13.01
C PRO A 159 -3.83 -3.09 -13.19
N ALA A 160 -3.92 -2.17 -12.22
CA ALA A 160 -4.82 -1.03 -12.30
C ALA A 160 -4.40 -0.04 -13.41
N PHE A 161 -3.09 0.20 -13.57
CA PHE A 161 -2.58 1.04 -14.67
C PHE A 161 -2.83 0.40 -16.04
N ALA A 162 -2.60 -0.91 -16.16
CA ALA A 162 -2.85 -1.64 -17.40
C ALA A 162 -4.34 -1.61 -17.78
N ALA A 163 -5.23 -1.86 -16.82
CA ALA A 163 -6.67 -1.80 -17.00
C ALA A 163 -7.14 -0.42 -17.46
N ALA A 164 -6.69 0.64 -16.78
CA ALA A 164 -7.00 2.01 -17.13
C ALA A 164 -6.53 2.37 -18.55
N ALA A 165 -5.32 1.93 -18.94
CA ALA A 165 -4.80 2.11 -20.30
C ALA A 165 -5.62 1.34 -21.35
N ALA A 166 -6.18 0.19 -21.00
CA ALA A 166 -7.06 -0.61 -21.86
C ALA A 166 -8.51 -0.10 -21.88
N GLY A 167 -8.83 0.99 -21.17
CA GLY A 167 -10.19 1.53 -21.08
C GLY A 167 -11.14 0.68 -20.23
N VAL A 168 -10.58 -0.14 -19.34
CA VAL A 168 -11.33 -0.99 -18.41
C VAL A 168 -11.15 -0.46 -17.00
N ASP A 169 -12.25 -0.11 -16.35
CA ASP A 169 -12.21 0.28 -14.95
C ASP A 169 -12.22 -0.97 -14.04
N VAL A 170 -11.05 -1.35 -13.59
CA VAL A 170 -10.86 -2.48 -12.65
C VAL A 170 -10.33 -1.95 -11.32
N THR A 171 -10.94 -2.36 -10.23
CA THR A 171 -10.44 -2.05 -8.88
C THR A 171 -9.16 -2.83 -8.58
N ARG A 172 -8.42 -2.38 -7.56
CA ARG A 172 -7.30 -3.17 -7.05
C ARG A 172 -7.78 -4.54 -6.58
N PRO A 173 -7.04 -5.61 -6.91
CA PRO A 173 -7.34 -6.92 -6.38
C PRO A 173 -7.32 -6.92 -4.85
N ILE A 174 -8.30 -7.58 -4.26
CA ILE A 174 -8.33 -7.93 -2.84
C ILE A 174 -8.05 -9.43 -2.72
N THR A 175 -7.30 -9.84 -1.70
CA THR A 175 -7.07 -11.26 -1.43
C THR A 175 -8.03 -11.73 -0.35
N VAL A 176 -8.88 -12.69 -0.68
CA VAL A 176 -9.82 -13.34 0.23
C VAL A 176 -9.49 -14.82 0.25
N GLU A 177 -9.13 -15.36 1.42
CA GLU A 177 -8.78 -16.78 1.60
C GLU A 177 -7.71 -17.33 0.64
N GLY A 178 -6.81 -16.45 0.19
CA GLY A 178 -5.73 -16.80 -0.75
C GLY A 178 -6.09 -16.58 -2.22
N GLU A 179 -7.32 -16.29 -2.54
CA GLU A 179 -7.78 -15.95 -3.89
C GLU A 179 -7.74 -14.43 -4.14
N SER A 180 -7.32 -14.06 -5.34
CA SER A 180 -7.28 -12.66 -5.79
C SER A 180 -8.59 -12.32 -6.50
N LEU A 181 -9.33 -11.35 -5.95
CA LEU A 181 -10.60 -10.88 -6.51
C LEU A 181 -10.52 -9.40 -6.86
N SER A 182 -11.11 -9.02 -7.98
CA SER A 182 -11.24 -7.62 -8.43
C SER A 182 -12.69 -7.31 -8.78
N LEU A 183 -13.10 -6.07 -8.52
CA LEU A 183 -14.33 -5.53 -9.07
C LEU A 183 -13.98 -4.82 -10.38
N ALA A 184 -14.68 -5.14 -11.45
CA ALA A 184 -14.55 -4.47 -12.73
C ALA A 184 -15.91 -3.98 -13.22
N HIS A 185 -15.92 -2.96 -14.06
CA HIS A 185 -17.11 -2.60 -14.82
C HIS A 185 -16.77 -2.34 -16.29
N PHE A 186 -17.72 -2.63 -17.14
CA PHE A 186 -17.63 -2.38 -18.57
C PHE A 186 -19.01 -2.03 -19.14
N THR A 187 -19.01 -1.40 -20.28
CA THR A 187 -20.23 -1.19 -21.06
C THR A 187 -20.31 -2.28 -22.13
N VAL A 188 -21.43 -2.97 -22.23
CA VAL A 188 -21.66 -4.00 -23.25
C VAL A 188 -21.57 -3.36 -24.63
N ALA A 189 -20.59 -3.81 -25.42
CA ALA A 189 -20.38 -3.28 -26.76
C ALA A 189 -21.44 -3.82 -27.74
N PRO A 190 -21.85 -3.03 -28.75
CA PRO A 190 -22.71 -3.52 -29.78
C PRO A 190 -22.08 -4.72 -30.53
N GLN A 191 -22.86 -5.75 -30.78
CA GLN A 191 -22.46 -6.97 -31.47
C GLN A 191 -21.32 -7.77 -30.74
N ALA A 192 -21.09 -7.46 -29.48
CA ALA A 192 -20.18 -8.27 -28.64
C ALA A 192 -20.81 -9.64 -28.33
N ALA A 193 -19.96 -10.62 -28.01
CA ALA A 193 -20.43 -11.94 -27.61
C ALA A 193 -21.31 -11.92 -26.34
N LEU A 194 -21.21 -10.86 -25.53
CA LEU A 194 -22.01 -10.69 -24.32
C LEU A 194 -23.42 -10.17 -24.59
N GLU A 195 -23.69 -9.59 -25.77
CA GLU A 195 -25.01 -9.08 -26.10
C GLU A 195 -26.00 -10.24 -26.27
N GLY A 196 -27.09 -10.20 -25.53
CA GLY A 196 -28.14 -11.22 -25.52
C GLY A 196 -27.88 -12.38 -24.54
N ILE A 197 -26.68 -12.50 -23.94
CA ILE A 197 -26.39 -13.50 -22.91
C ILE A 197 -27.09 -13.11 -21.60
N SER A 198 -27.58 -14.08 -20.83
CA SER A 198 -28.18 -13.84 -19.53
C SER A 198 -27.12 -13.63 -18.44
N VAL A 199 -27.48 -12.96 -17.34
CA VAL A 199 -26.64 -12.80 -16.16
C VAL A 199 -26.14 -14.16 -15.68
N GLY A 200 -27.03 -15.14 -15.53
CA GLY A 200 -26.65 -16.48 -15.05
C GLY A 200 -25.69 -17.21 -15.97
N ASP A 201 -25.87 -17.09 -17.30
CA ASP A 201 -24.95 -17.68 -18.27
C ASP A 201 -23.55 -17.05 -18.17
N VAL A 202 -23.46 -15.70 -18.01
CA VAL A 202 -22.19 -15.01 -17.84
C VAL A 202 -21.48 -15.44 -16.56
N GLU A 203 -22.19 -15.53 -15.44
CA GLU A 203 -21.64 -15.99 -14.18
C GLU A 203 -21.09 -17.41 -14.28
N GLN A 204 -21.83 -18.29 -14.95
CA GLN A 204 -21.44 -19.69 -15.11
C GLN A 204 -20.27 -19.89 -16.10
N ILE A 205 -20.28 -19.18 -17.23
CA ILE A 205 -19.24 -19.34 -18.27
C ILE A 205 -17.90 -18.78 -17.81
N TYR A 206 -17.92 -17.63 -17.14
CA TYR A 206 -16.70 -16.89 -16.81
C TYR A 206 -16.27 -17.00 -15.34
N ASP A 207 -17.05 -17.73 -14.52
CA ASP A 207 -16.75 -17.89 -13.09
C ASP A 207 -16.57 -16.53 -12.38
N VAL A 208 -17.58 -15.67 -12.51
CA VAL A 208 -17.65 -14.32 -11.91
C VAL A 208 -19.00 -14.11 -11.27
N SER A 209 -19.14 -13.07 -10.45
CA SER A 209 -20.45 -12.62 -9.94
C SER A 209 -20.81 -11.26 -10.53
N VAL A 210 -22.02 -11.13 -11.07
CA VAL A 210 -22.58 -9.86 -11.52
C VAL A 210 -23.19 -9.16 -10.32
N VAL A 211 -22.48 -8.17 -9.80
CA VAL A 211 -22.88 -7.47 -8.55
C VAL A 211 -23.80 -6.27 -8.80
N ARG A 212 -23.76 -5.69 -10.01
CA ARG A 212 -24.62 -4.58 -10.37
C ARG A 212 -24.79 -4.51 -11.88
N TRP A 213 -25.98 -4.08 -12.31
CA TRP A 213 -26.31 -3.79 -13.70
C TRP A 213 -27.00 -2.43 -13.77
N ARG A 214 -26.81 -1.71 -14.89
CA ARG A 214 -27.47 -0.45 -15.18
C ARG A 214 -27.77 -0.32 -16.68
N ARG A 215 -29.00 0.07 -17.00
CA ARG A 215 -29.47 0.46 -18.34
C ARG A 215 -30.19 1.79 -18.21
N ASP A 216 -29.70 2.84 -18.85
CA ASP A 216 -30.21 4.20 -18.73
C ASP A 216 -30.37 4.66 -17.26
N ALA A 217 -31.61 4.96 -16.84
CA ALA A 217 -31.94 5.34 -15.46
C ALA A 217 -32.25 4.15 -14.55
N GLN A 218 -32.38 2.95 -15.10
CA GLN A 218 -32.63 1.74 -14.32
C GLN A 218 -31.30 1.12 -13.86
N ALA A 219 -31.19 0.81 -12.56
CA ALA A 219 -30.04 0.13 -12.02
C ALA A 219 -30.48 -0.86 -10.94
N ASP A 220 -29.84 -2.00 -10.90
CA ASP A 220 -30.13 -3.03 -9.92
C ASP A 220 -28.83 -3.60 -9.34
N PHE A 221 -28.81 -3.86 -8.02
CA PHE A 221 -27.82 -4.67 -7.37
C PHE A 221 -28.33 -6.10 -7.34
N HIS A 222 -27.49 -7.05 -7.71
CA HIS A 222 -27.87 -8.48 -7.88
C HIS A 222 -29.01 -8.64 -8.90
N PRO A 223 -28.77 -8.29 -10.18
CA PRO A 223 -29.78 -8.41 -11.22
C PRO A 223 -30.25 -9.87 -11.35
N PRO A 224 -31.52 -10.11 -11.80
CA PRO A 224 -32.06 -11.46 -11.98
C PRO A 224 -31.21 -12.29 -12.95
N PHE A 225 -31.07 -13.59 -12.70
CA PHE A 225 -30.29 -14.51 -13.53
C PHE A 225 -30.75 -14.58 -14.99
N ASP A 226 -32.03 -14.36 -15.26
CA ASP A 226 -32.63 -14.38 -16.58
C ASP A 226 -32.54 -13.04 -17.31
N LEU A 227 -32.07 -11.96 -16.66
CA LEU A 227 -31.84 -10.67 -17.29
C LEU A 227 -30.80 -10.82 -18.40
N ARG A 228 -31.15 -10.39 -19.62
CA ARG A 228 -30.25 -10.45 -20.77
C ARG A 228 -29.63 -9.09 -21.05
N PHE A 229 -28.32 -9.12 -21.24
CA PHE A 229 -27.54 -7.91 -21.54
C PHE A 229 -27.88 -7.37 -22.92
N GLN A 230 -27.90 -6.04 -23.03
CA GLN A 230 -28.07 -5.30 -24.27
C GLN A 230 -26.90 -4.37 -24.50
N ALA A 231 -26.60 -4.02 -25.72
CA ALA A 231 -25.62 -2.99 -26.05
C ALA A 231 -25.90 -1.71 -25.26
N GLY A 232 -24.90 -1.13 -24.63
CA GLY A 232 -25.01 0.06 -23.78
C GLY A 232 -25.27 -0.22 -22.31
N ASP A 233 -25.58 -1.46 -21.90
CA ASP A 233 -25.65 -1.82 -20.48
C ASP A 233 -24.31 -1.64 -19.79
N VAL A 234 -24.33 -1.07 -18.60
CA VAL A 234 -23.15 -1.01 -17.73
C VAL A 234 -23.24 -2.13 -16.69
N VAL A 235 -22.27 -3.04 -16.72
CA VAL A 235 -22.24 -4.24 -15.91
C VAL A 235 -21.04 -4.18 -14.96
N PHE A 236 -21.27 -4.46 -13.68
CA PHE A 236 -20.24 -4.55 -12.65
C PHE A 236 -20.10 -6.02 -12.24
N ILE A 237 -18.88 -6.53 -12.30
CA ILE A 237 -18.56 -7.93 -12.01
C ILE A 237 -17.48 -8.03 -10.94
N LEU A 238 -17.57 -9.05 -10.10
CA LEU A 238 -16.54 -9.45 -9.13
C LEU A 238 -16.01 -10.81 -9.56
N GLY A 239 -14.69 -10.94 -9.65
CA GLY A 239 -14.06 -12.19 -10.01
C GLY A 239 -12.55 -12.14 -10.00
N ASN A 240 -11.92 -13.25 -10.33
CA ASN A 240 -10.48 -13.31 -10.52
C ASN A 240 -10.05 -12.43 -11.71
N PRO A 241 -8.94 -11.67 -11.63
CA PRO A 241 -8.47 -10.83 -12.72
C PRO A 241 -8.33 -11.51 -14.08
N GLU A 242 -7.96 -12.80 -14.12
CA GLU A 242 -7.86 -13.56 -15.36
C GLU A 242 -9.23 -13.77 -16.00
N ARG A 243 -10.25 -14.12 -15.22
CA ARG A 243 -11.64 -14.28 -15.67
C ARG A 243 -12.26 -12.97 -16.15
N ILE A 244 -11.95 -11.89 -15.44
CA ILE A 244 -12.33 -10.52 -15.85
C ILE A 244 -11.75 -10.20 -17.24
N ASN A 245 -10.49 -10.54 -17.49
CA ASN A 245 -9.87 -10.34 -18.79
C ASN A 245 -10.56 -11.15 -19.91
N GLU A 246 -10.99 -12.38 -19.65
CA GLU A 246 -11.74 -13.19 -20.61
C GLU A 246 -13.06 -12.50 -21.02
N ILE A 247 -13.79 -11.95 -20.04
CA ILE A 247 -15.02 -11.18 -20.29
C ILE A 247 -14.72 -9.91 -21.11
N VAL A 248 -13.68 -9.19 -20.75
CA VAL A 248 -13.28 -7.97 -21.48
C VAL A 248 -12.96 -8.29 -22.95
N HIS A 249 -12.30 -9.42 -23.20
CA HIS A 249 -12.07 -9.90 -24.56
C HIS A 249 -13.38 -10.25 -25.30
N ALA A 250 -14.30 -10.95 -24.62
CA ALA A 250 -15.60 -11.31 -25.17
C ALA A 250 -16.49 -10.07 -25.44
N ASN A 251 -16.24 -8.97 -24.73
CA ASN A 251 -16.96 -7.70 -24.91
C ASN A 251 -16.40 -6.82 -26.03
N ARG A 252 -15.32 -7.22 -26.71
CA ARG A 252 -14.86 -6.47 -27.90
C ARG A 252 -15.84 -6.70 -29.03
N ALA A 253 -16.24 -5.60 -29.70
CA ALA A 253 -17.05 -5.69 -30.92
C ALA A 253 -16.32 -6.62 -31.89
N GLY A 254 -17.06 -7.56 -32.49
CA GLY A 254 -16.48 -8.67 -33.24
C GLY A 254 -15.45 -8.25 -34.29
N GLU A 255 -14.19 -8.42 -33.97
CA GLU A 255 -13.16 -8.61 -34.96
C GLU A 255 -13.40 -10.01 -35.57
N LYS A 256 -14.03 -10.01 -36.77
CA LYS A 256 -14.09 -11.18 -37.65
C LYS A 256 -12.77 -11.32 -38.39
#